data_355e1966bd6dfa4fbc77d242ff1cac41
#
_entry.id   355e1966bd6dfa4fbc77d242ff1cac41
#
_cell.length_a   1.000
_cell.length_b   1.000
_cell.length_c   1.000
_cell.angle_alpha   90.00
_cell.angle_beta   90.00
_cell.angle_gamma   90.00
#
_symmetry.space_group_name_H-M   'P 1'
#
loop_
_entity.id
_entity.type
_entity.pdbx_description
1 polymer ?
#
loop_
_entity_poly.entity_id
_entity_poly.type
_entity_poly.pdbx_seq_one_letter_code
_entity_poly.pdbx_strand_id
1 'polypeptide(L)'
;RGCGLVEECETYKVGLGVPTPADGVLTEMPREGDYSGASMEVLAVMAEGAEASAPATESAPKAAKTAAAQPDAENAVAAAGPAARKLMAEHNLDASRVDGSGKGGRITRDDVEQALQAREQKTTPASASKPAAAPAAEETSTVPGEREERRVPMTRLRKRIAERLIDAQQTAAILTTFNEVNMKPIMEMRKHYQSDFEKAHGVRLGFMSFFVRACVEALKRYPVMNASIDGDDVVYHGFYDIGVAVSSERGLVVPILRDADQKGLAEIESQIIEFGKKAKGGKLSIEEMTGGTFTISNGGVFGSLMSTPILNPPQTAILGMHKIQERPMAVDGKVEILPMMYIAMSYDHRLIDGKEAVQLLVTVKQFIEDPA
;
A
#
# COMPACT_ATOMS: atom_id res chain seq x y z
N ARG A 1 32.06 -31.55 23.89
CA ARG A 1 31.19 -32.38 23.04
C ARG A 1 29.83 -31.71 22.98
N GLY A 2 29.71 -30.62 22.32
CA GLY A 2 28.46 -29.93 22.11
C GLY A 2 28.38 -29.54 20.65
N CYS A 3 27.45 -30.12 19.92
CA CYS A 3 27.05 -29.60 18.64
C CYS A 3 26.39 -28.24 18.93
N GLY A 4 27.13 -27.16 18.81
CA GLY A 4 26.61 -25.80 18.93
C GLY A 4 25.98 -25.40 17.60
N LEU A 5 24.89 -24.61 17.65
CA LEU A 5 24.34 -23.93 16.48
C LEU A 5 25.22 -22.72 16.18
N VAL A 6 25.57 -22.50 14.93
CA VAL A 6 26.33 -21.32 14.50
C VAL A 6 25.42 -20.12 14.38
N GLU A 7 24.16 -20.34 13.89
CA GLU A 7 23.19 -19.29 13.70
C GLU A 7 21.77 -19.90 13.55
N GLU A 8 20.73 -19.21 14.04
CA GLU A 8 19.33 -19.54 13.75
C GLU A 8 18.83 -18.65 12.63
N CYS A 9 18.49 -19.25 11.48
CA CYS A 9 17.83 -18.56 10.40
C CYS A 9 16.31 -18.76 10.52
N GLU A 10 15.57 -17.71 10.81
CA GLU A 10 14.13 -17.72 10.78
C GLU A 10 13.63 -17.48 9.35
N THR A 11 13.00 -18.49 8.77
CA THR A 11 12.12 -18.31 7.63
C THR A 11 10.69 -18.28 8.13
N TYR A 12 9.79 -17.63 7.41
CA TYR A 12 8.39 -17.27 7.76
C TYR A 12 7.55 -18.36 8.47
N LYS A 13 8.05 -19.57 8.67
CA LYS A 13 7.34 -20.67 9.37
C LYS A 13 8.22 -21.64 10.18
N VAL A 14 9.53 -21.62 10.05
CA VAL A 14 10.43 -22.57 10.74
C VAL A 14 11.80 -21.94 10.94
N GLY A 15 12.29 -21.88 12.17
CA GLY A 15 13.69 -21.59 12.48
C GLY A 15 14.58 -22.74 11.97
N LEU A 16 15.53 -22.45 11.11
CA LEU A 16 16.54 -23.40 10.62
C LEU A 16 17.86 -23.10 11.31
N GLY A 17 18.23 -23.95 12.29
CA GLY A 17 19.56 -23.92 12.88
C GLY A 17 20.58 -24.54 11.93
N VAL A 18 21.65 -23.81 11.63
CA VAL A 18 22.77 -24.32 10.83
C VAL A 18 23.81 -24.95 11.77
N PRO A 19 23.96 -26.30 11.78
CA PRO A 19 24.93 -26.94 12.67
C PRO A 19 26.36 -26.72 12.19
N THR A 20 27.29 -26.60 13.13
CA THR A 20 28.72 -26.53 12.82
C THR A 20 29.19 -27.84 12.18
N PRO A 21 29.96 -27.78 11.08
CA PRO A 21 30.50 -28.99 10.44
C PRO A 21 31.66 -29.65 11.26
N ALA A 22 32.32 -28.91 12.15
CA ALA A 22 33.40 -29.37 13.00
C ALA A 22 33.57 -28.50 14.25
N ASP A 23 34.35 -28.99 15.25
CA ASP A 23 34.72 -28.19 16.42
C ASP A 23 35.75 -27.12 16.00
N GLY A 24 35.43 -25.84 16.25
CA GLY A 24 36.30 -24.70 15.89
C GLY A 24 35.83 -23.38 16.50
N VAL A 25 36.58 -22.31 16.25
CA VAL A 25 36.26 -20.96 16.72
C VAL A 25 35.80 -20.10 15.55
N LEU A 26 34.73 -19.38 15.74
CA LEU A 26 34.21 -18.42 14.78
C LEU A 26 35.22 -17.26 14.65
N THR A 27 35.78 -17.06 13.46
CA THR A 27 36.81 -16.04 13.22
C THR A 27 36.24 -14.79 12.56
N GLU A 28 35.19 -14.91 11.78
CA GLU A 28 34.63 -13.78 11.06
C GLU A 28 33.12 -14.00 10.77
N MET A 29 32.31 -13.03 11.12
CA MET A 29 30.92 -12.91 10.63
C MET A 29 30.85 -11.69 9.68
N PRO A 30 30.57 -11.90 8.40
CA PRO A 30 30.54 -10.81 7.42
C PRO A 30 29.51 -9.73 7.72
N ARG A 31 28.48 -10.08 8.50
CA ARG A 31 27.42 -9.11 8.97
C ARG A 31 26.82 -9.56 10.29
N GLU A 32 26.63 -8.61 11.20
CA GLU A 32 25.91 -8.80 12.46
C GLU A 32 24.46 -8.31 12.33
N GLY A 33 23.51 -9.02 12.92
CA GLY A 33 22.09 -8.65 13.00
C GLY A 33 21.20 -9.32 11.96
N ASP A 34 19.92 -8.91 11.94
CA ASP A 34 18.89 -9.44 11.02
C ASP A 34 19.27 -9.15 9.56
N TYR A 35 19.78 -10.17 8.88
CA TYR A 35 20.17 -10.11 7.48
C TYR A 35 19.44 -11.14 6.63
N SER A 36 18.78 -10.68 5.56
CA SER A 36 18.22 -11.56 4.54
C SER A 36 19.20 -11.69 3.37
N GLY A 37 19.92 -12.80 3.32
CA GLY A 37 20.86 -13.13 2.24
C GLY A 37 20.24 -13.98 1.14
N ALA A 38 20.87 -13.98 -0.04
CA ALA A 38 20.52 -14.90 -1.11
C ALA A 38 21.02 -16.32 -0.77
N SER A 39 20.35 -17.35 -1.34
CA SER A 39 20.77 -18.74 -1.17
C SER A 39 22.21 -18.95 -1.63
N MET A 40 23.07 -19.60 -0.81
CA MET A 40 24.49 -19.87 -1.02
C MET A 40 25.48 -18.71 -0.67
N GLU A 41 25.07 -17.70 0.10
CA GLU A 41 26.02 -16.75 0.68
C GLU A 41 26.77 -17.35 1.89
N VAL A 42 28.00 -16.87 2.11
CA VAL A 42 28.82 -17.29 3.25
C VAL A 42 28.30 -16.62 4.51
N LEU A 43 27.76 -17.39 5.46
CA LEU A 43 27.20 -16.89 6.72
C LEU A 43 28.29 -16.59 7.76
N ALA A 44 29.32 -17.45 7.84
CA ALA A 44 30.38 -17.30 8.81
C ALA A 44 31.65 -18.08 8.37
N VAL A 45 32.80 -17.66 8.86
CA VAL A 45 34.10 -18.34 8.66
C VAL A 45 34.58 -18.88 9.97
N MET A 46 34.90 -20.19 10.01
CA MET A 46 35.44 -20.87 11.19
C MET A 46 36.89 -21.30 10.98
N ALA A 47 37.72 -21.19 12.04
CA ALA A 47 39.05 -21.79 12.09
C ALA A 47 38.96 -23.12 12.84
N GLU A 48 39.32 -24.21 12.16
CA GLU A 48 39.29 -25.56 12.70
C GLU A 48 40.48 -25.75 13.65
N GLY A 49 40.23 -26.22 14.89
CA GLY A 49 41.31 -26.61 15.84
C GLY A 49 41.88 -25.49 16.73
N ALA A 50 41.28 -24.31 16.83
CA ALA A 50 41.71 -23.28 17.77
C ALA A 50 41.00 -23.39 19.13
N GLU A 51 41.73 -23.43 20.23
CA GLU A 51 41.19 -23.39 21.59
C GLU A 51 40.82 -21.97 21.99
N ALA A 52 39.64 -21.80 22.56
CA ALA A 52 39.12 -20.51 23.04
C ALA A 52 39.91 -20.03 24.26
N SER A 53 40.69 -18.97 24.16
CA SER A 53 41.24 -18.25 25.30
C SER A 53 40.24 -17.23 25.81
N ALA A 54 39.92 -17.28 27.11
CA ALA A 54 38.99 -16.41 27.80
C ALA A 54 39.48 -14.94 27.86
N PRO A 55 38.56 -13.97 27.95
CA PRO A 55 38.87 -12.54 27.85
C PRO A 55 39.49 -12.01 29.16
N ALA A 56 40.57 -11.25 29.03
CA ALA A 56 41.15 -10.43 30.10
C ALA A 56 40.69 -8.98 29.96
N THR A 57 40.18 -8.47 31.05
CA THR A 57 39.74 -7.12 31.33
C THR A 57 40.89 -6.11 31.37
N GLU A 58 40.59 -4.86 30.96
CA GLU A 58 41.14 -3.56 31.42
C GLU A 58 42.61 -3.18 31.10
N SER A 59 42.80 -2.15 30.36
CA SER A 59 43.16 -0.78 30.85
C SER A 59 43.77 0.07 29.73
N ALA A 60 43.26 1.27 29.57
CA ALA A 60 43.97 2.38 28.93
C ALA A 60 45.14 2.82 29.84
N PRO A 61 46.22 3.50 29.40
CA PRO A 61 46.17 4.74 28.64
C PRO A 61 47.42 5.12 27.80
N LYS A 62 47.27 6.24 27.12
CA LYS A 62 48.27 7.29 26.78
C LYS A 62 49.15 7.17 25.52
N ALA A 63 48.77 8.03 24.60
CA ALA A 63 49.55 9.14 24.01
C ALA A 63 50.86 8.88 23.27
N ALA A 64 50.94 9.22 22.03
CA ALA A 64 51.62 10.41 21.51
C ALA A 64 51.87 10.37 19.99
N LYS A 65 51.45 11.50 19.34
CA LYS A 65 52.15 12.25 18.29
C LYS A 65 52.55 11.53 17.00
N THR A 66 52.24 11.99 15.82
CA THR A 66 52.46 13.32 15.18
C THR A 66 51.81 13.37 13.82
N ALA A 67 51.05 14.40 13.58
CA ALA A 67 51.11 15.43 12.56
C ALA A 67 51.03 15.09 11.08
N ALA A 68 49.98 15.55 10.41
CA ALA A 68 50.07 16.54 9.35
C ALA A 68 48.66 17.07 8.95
N ALA A 69 48.51 18.31 9.16
CA ALA A 69 47.65 19.38 8.70
C ALA A 69 46.69 19.16 7.55
N GLN A 70 45.42 19.47 7.81
CA GLN A 70 44.53 20.22 6.90
C GLN A 70 43.78 21.27 7.71
N PRO A 71 43.53 22.47 7.18
CA PRO A 71 43.12 23.62 7.97
C PRO A 71 41.61 23.83 8.05
N ASP A 72 41.13 24.22 9.24
CA ASP A 72 40.18 25.31 9.51
C ASP A 72 38.69 25.15 9.21
N ALA A 73 38.00 24.22 9.88
CA ALA A 73 36.59 24.42 10.18
C ALA A 73 36.37 24.97 11.63
N GLU A 74 37.30 24.75 12.55
CA GLU A 74 37.16 25.24 13.95
C GLU A 74 37.51 26.71 14.14
N ASN A 75 38.32 27.33 13.25
CA ASN A 75 38.67 28.75 13.35
C ASN A 75 37.55 29.70 12.92
N ALA A 76 36.66 29.31 12.02
CA ALA A 76 35.53 30.12 11.57
C ALA A 76 34.44 30.23 12.66
N VAL A 77 34.21 29.17 13.42
CA VAL A 77 33.24 29.20 14.54
C VAL A 77 33.76 30.00 15.72
N ALA A 78 35.08 30.08 15.96
CA ALA A 78 35.69 30.91 17.00
C ALA A 78 35.58 32.40 16.72
N ALA A 79 35.45 32.82 15.46
CA ALA A 79 35.32 34.23 15.03
C ALA A 79 33.88 34.75 15.07
N ALA A 80 32.88 33.92 15.35
CA ALA A 80 31.48 34.37 15.43
C ALA A 80 31.06 34.84 16.80
N GLY A 81 30.24 35.90 16.86
CA GLY A 81 29.66 36.40 18.12
C GLY A 81 28.68 35.40 18.78
N PRO A 82 28.43 35.48 20.12
CA PRO A 82 27.58 34.51 20.80
C PRO A 82 26.16 34.38 20.19
N ALA A 83 25.58 35.53 19.80
CA ALA A 83 24.26 35.56 19.16
C ALA A 83 24.27 34.93 17.75
N ALA A 84 25.32 35.19 16.97
CA ALA A 84 25.53 34.60 15.65
C ALA A 84 25.67 33.06 15.70
N ARG A 85 26.44 32.54 16.68
CA ARG A 85 26.60 31.10 16.93
C ARG A 85 25.27 30.40 17.24
N LYS A 86 24.44 31.03 18.09
CA LYS A 86 23.14 30.47 18.43
C LYS A 86 22.22 30.42 17.21
N LEU A 87 22.18 31.45 16.39
CA LEU A 87 21.35 31.53 15.19
C LEU A 87 21.85 30.54 14.11
N MET A 88 23.16 30.40 13.93
CA MET A 88 23.73 29.40 13.00
C MET A 88 23.43 27.97 13.43
N ALA A 89 23.46 27.64 14.73
CA ALA A 89 23.12 26.34 15.27
C ALA A 89 21.62 26.05 15.09
N GLU A 90 20.75 27.03 15.31
CA GLU A 90 19.30 26.91 15.18
C GLU A 90 18.85 26.65 13.74
N HIS A 91 19.58 27.22 12.74
CA HIS A 91 19.26 27.08 11.33
C HIS A 91 20.20 26.16 10.53
N ASN A 92 21.07 25.41 11.22
CA ASN A 92 22.03 24.47 10.62
C ASN A 92 22.87 25.11 9.49
N LEU A 93 23.39 26.33 9.76
CA LEU A 93 24.24 27.08 8.84
C LEU A 93 25.71 26.87 9.15
N ASP A 94 26.48 26.49 8.14
CA ASP A 94 27.93 26.33 8.24
C ASP A 94 28.59 27.70 8.23
N ALA A 95 29.44 27.98 9.25
CA ALA A 95 30.17 29.22 9.42
C ALA A 95 31.09 29.58 8.21
N SER A 96 31.54 28.57 7.46
CA SER A 96 32.35 28.75 6.26
C SER A 96 31.59 29.38 5.06
N ARG A 97 30.27 29.47 5.17
CA ARG A 97 29.37 30.00 4.12
C ARG A 97 28.80 31.38 4.44
N VAL A 98 29.27 32.01 5.50
CA VAL A 98 28.81 33.32 5.96
C VAL A 98 30.00 34.27 6.01
N ASP A 99 29.99 35.30 5.16
CA ASP A 99 31.00 36.34 5.18
C ASP A 99 30.80 37.28 6.39
N GLY A 100 31.79 37.39 7.28
CA GLY A 100 31.70 38.22 8.46
C GLY A 100 32.00 39.68 8.17
N SER A 101 31.06 40.59 8.44
CA SER A 101 31.21 42.05 8.27
C SER A 101 31.73 42.77 9.53
N GLY A 102 31.86 42.09 10.66
CA GLY A 102 32.32 42.68 11.93
C GLY A 102 33.80 42.95 11.99
N LYS A 103 34.22 43.80 12.99
CA LYS A 103 35.60 44.22 13.17
C LYS A 103 36.58 43.02 13.25
N GLY A 104 37.47 42.90 12.30
CA GLY A 104 38.42 41.78 12.16
C GLY A 104 37.83 40.54 11.53
N GLY A 105 36.83 40.65 10.63
CA GLY A 105 36.21 39.53 9.95
C GLY A 105 35.24 38.68 10.79
N ARG A 106 34.77 39.22 11.91
CA ARG A 106 33.88 38.49 12.82
C ARG A 106 32.47 38.41 12.26
N ILE A 107 31.88 37.23 12.27
CA ILE A 107 30.50 36.99 11.84
C ILE A 107 29.55 37.58 12.88
N THR A 108 28.70 38.53 12.45
CA THR A 108 27.67 39.17 13.26
C THR A 108 26.32 38.49 13.08
N ARG A 109 25.33 38.83 13.91
CA ARG A 109 23.98 38.35 13.80
C ARG A 109 23.35 38.72 12.43
N ASP A 110 23.61 39.97 12.02
CA ASP A 110 23.05 40.50 10.77
C ASP A 110 23.58 39.76 9.53
N ASP A 111 24.84 39.29 9.54
CA ASP A 111 25.45 38.48 8.48
C ASP A 111 24.74 37.13 8.36
N VAL A 112 24.39 36.50 9.50
CA VAL A 112 23.66 35.22 9.52
C VAL A 112 22.22 35.40 9.01
N GLU A 113 21.54 36.47 9.41
CA GLU A 113 20.19 36.81 8.94
C GLU A 113 20.19 37.11 7.43
N GLN A 114 21.20 37.80 6.93
CA GLN A 114 21.36 38.04 5.48
C GLN A 114 21.63 36.76 4.68
N ALA A 115 22.46 35.85 5.23
CA ALA A 115 22.72 34.56 4.62
C ALA A 115 21.46 33.67 4.60
N LEU A 116 20.59 33.74 5.61
CA LEU A 116 19.30 33.06 5.66
C LEU A 116 18.33 33.61 4.60
N GLN A 117 18.22 34.95 4.48
CA GLN A 117 17.39 35.59 3.47
C GLN A 117 17.85 35.27 2.04
N ALA A 118 19.16 35.23 1.81
CA ALA A 118 19.74 34.86 0.53
C ALA A 118 19.47 33.38 0.18
N ARG A 119 19.39 32.50 1.18
CA ARG A 119 18.99 31.10 1.03
C ARG A 119 17.51 30.96 0.69
N GLU A 120 16.63 31.70 1.35
CA GLU A 120 15.19 31.76 1.06
C GLU A 120 14.90 32.35 -0.32
N GLN A 121 15.62 33.39 -0.75
CA GLN A 121 15.49 33.95 -2.10
C GLN A 121 15.99 33.04 -3.22
N LYS A 122 16.92 32.11 -2.94
CA LYS A 122 17.34 31.07 -3.89
C LYS A 122 16.36 29.91 -4.00
N THR A 123 15.39 29.80 -3.11
CA THR A 123 14.33 28.75 -3.13
C THR A 123 13.02 29.26 -3.71
N THR A 124 12.87 30.53 -4.06
CA THR A 124 11.71 31.07 -4.78
C THR A 124 12.04 31.18 -6.27
N PRO A 125 11.39 30.42 -7.16
CA PRO A 125 11.58 30.64 -8.61
C PRO A 125 10.92 31.97 -8.98
N ALA A 126 11.71 32.90 -9.49
CA ALA A 126 11.23 34.14 -10.07
C ALA A 126 10.24 33.86 -11.20
N SER A 127 8.98 34.24 -10.99
CA SER A 127 7.98 34.32 -12.05
C SER A 127 8.32 35.48 -12.97
N ALA A 128 8.85 35.18 -14.17
CA ALA A 128 8.89 36.11 -15.27
C ALA A 128 8.16 35.46 -16.46
N SER A 129 7.01 36.03 -16.74
CA SER A 129 6.17 35.72 -17.88
C SER A 129 6.89 35.88 -19.21
N LYS A 130 7.06 34.79 -19.97
CA LYS A 130 7.21 34.79 -21.41
C LYS A 130 6.37 33.63 -21.97
N PRO A 131 5.72 33.76 -23.11
CA PRO A 131 4.78 32.76 -23.59
C PRO A 131 5.50 31.43 -23.77
N ALA A 132 4.94 30.40 -23.14
CA ALA A 132 5.44 29.04 -23.18
C ALA A 132 5.40 28.51 -24.61
N ALA A 133 6.57 28.30 -25.18
CA ALA A 133 6.71 27.30 -26.22
C ALA A 133 6.25 25.95 -25.64
N ALA A 134 5.45 25.22 -26.40
CA ALA A 134 5.02 23.86 -26.06
C ALA A 134 6.25 23.03 -25.66
N PRO A 135 6.12 22.12 -24.68
CA PRO A 135 7.24 21.26 -24.32
C PRO A 135 7.66 20.49 -25.57
N ALA A 136 8.90 20.73 -26.01
CA ALA A 136 9.53 19.93 -27.03
C ALA A 136 9.38 18.46 -26.59
N ALA A 137 8.76 17.67 -27.44
CA ALA A 137 8.77 16.24 -27.33
C ALA A 137 10.25 15.83 -27.27
N GLU A 138 10.69 15.21 -26.18
CA GLU A 138 12.00 14.57 -26.16
C GLU A 138 12.06 13.62 -27.35
N GLU A 139 12.94 13.92 -28.25
CA GLU A 139 13.22 13.11 -29.42
C GLU A 139 13.66 11.75 -28.93
N THR A 140 12.78 10.76 -29.10
CA THR A 140 13.15 9.38 -28.94
C THR A 140 14.16 9.03 -30.02
N SER A 141 15.42 8.90 -29.63
CA SER A 141 16.46 8.39 -30.52
C SER A 141 16.13 6.95 -30.88
N THR A 142 15.57 6.76 -32.07
CA THR A 142 15.36 5.42 -32.66
C THR A 142 16.66 5.04 -33.35
N VAL A 143 17.27 3.95 -32.93
CA VAL A 143 18.39 3.31 -33.63
C VAL A 143 17.77 2.48 -34.77
N PRO A 144 18.14 2.76 -36.07
CA PRO A 144 17.58 2.00 -37.18
C PRO A 144 18.07 0.57 -37.16
N GLY A 145 17.13 -0.39 -37.03
CA GLY A 145 17.42 -1.82 -37.12
C GLY A 145 17.09 -2.66 -35.88
N GLU A 146 16.76 -2.07 -34.75
CA GLU A 146 16.26 -2.76 -33.54
C GLU A 146 14.73 -2.68 -33.43
N ARG A 147 14.14 -3.65 -32.68
CA ARG A 147 12.70 -3.62 -32.36
C ARG A 147 12.36 -2.28 -31.71
N GLU A 148 11.40 -1.57 -32.30
CA GLU A 148 11.00 -0.24 -31.83
C GLU A 148 10.45 -0.31 -30.40
N GLU A 149 11.17 0.26 -29.45
CA GLU A 149 10.75 0.39 -28.05
C GLU A 149 10.45 1.88 -27.76
N ARG A 150 9.22 2.13 -27.31
CA ARG A 150 8.80 3.46 -26.88
C ARG A 150 8.80 3.56 -25.36
N ARG A 151 9.69 4.33 -24.78
CA ARG A 151 9.72 4.63 -23.36
C ARG A 151 8.86 5.86 -23.06
N VAL A 152 7.84 5.68 -22.18
CA VAL A 152 6.96 6.77 -21.75
C VAL A 152 6.94 6.79 -20.22
N PRO A 153 7.25 7.92 -19.57
CA PRO A 153 7.22 7.99 -18.11
C PRO A 153 5.79 7.84 -17.59
N MET A 154 5.64 7.10 -16.48
CA MET A 154 4.35 6.98 -15.82
C MET A 154 3.89 8.32 -15.26
N THR A 155 2.57 8.57 -15.35
CA THR A 155 1.95 9.75 -14.73
C THR A 155 2.09 9.69 -13.20
N ARG A 156 2.06 10.85 -12.53
CA ARG A 156 2.13 10.92 -11.04
C ARG A 156 1.04 10.09 -10.37
N LEU A 157 -0.18 10.10 -10.91
CA LEU A 157 -1.29 9.29 -10.41
C LEU A 157 -0.98 7.80 -10.51
N ARG A 158 -0.45 7.34 -11.67
CA ARG A 158 -0.11 5.92 -11.87
C ARG A 158 1.01 5.46 -10.92
N LYS A 159 2.01 6.30 -10.68
CA LYS A 159 3.07 6.00 -9.68
C LYS A 159 2.50 5.78 -8.30
N ARG A 160 1.64 6.71 -7.82
CA ARG A 160 0.99 6.57 -6.51
C ARG A 160 0.08 5.34 -6.39
N ILE A 161 -0.66 5.02 -7.45
CA ILE A 161 -1.46 3.79 -7.48
C ILE A 161 -0.55 2.55 -7.36
N ALA A 162 0.56 2.52 -8.10
CA ALA A 162 1.51 1.40 -8.06
C ALA A 162 2.13 1.24 -6.66
N GLU A 163 2.60 2.31 -6.04
CA GLU A 163 3.13 2.33 -4.67
C GLU A 163 2.09 1.78 -3.68
N ARG A 164 0.85 2.27 -3.71
CA ARG A 164 -0.23 1.80 -2.82
C ARG A 164 -0.59 0.34 -3.02
N LEU A 165 -0.57 -0.17 -4.25
CA LEU A 165 -0.87 -1.58 -4.53
C LEU A 165 0.26 -2.51 -4.06
N ILE A 166 1.51 -2.11 -4.22
CA ILE A 166 2.66 -2.85 -3.71
C ILE A 166 2.64 -2.88 -2.18
N ASP A 167 2.42 -1.72 -1.55
CA ASP A 167 2.30 -1.59 -0.10
C ASP A 167 1.21 -2.51 0.46
N ALA A 168 0.02 -2.54 -0.16
CA ALA A 168 -1.06 -3.43 0.24
C ALA A 168 -0.67 -4.92 0.19
N GLN A 169 0.11 -5.34 -0.80
CA GLN A 169 0.57 -6.73 -0.92
C GLN A 169 1.71 -7.09 0.02
N GLN A 170 2.56 -6.13 0.38
CA GLN A 170 3.70 -6.35 1.27
C GLN A 170 3.33 -6.27 2.75
N THR A 171 2.30 -5.46 3.10
CA THR A 171 1.89 -5.25 4.49
C THR A 171 0.78 -6.19 4.97
N ALA A 172 0.07 -6.87 4.07
CA ALA A 172 -1.03 -7.75 4.40
C ALA A 172 -0.75 -9.21 3.99
N ALA A 173 -1.11 -10.16 4.84
CA ALA A 173 -1.08 -11.60 4.51
C ALA A 173 -2.32 -11.96 3.69
N ILE A 174 -2.36 -11.56 2.40
CA ILE A 174 -3.55 -11.71 1.56
C ILE A 174 -3.79 -13.17 1.20
N LEU A 175 -4.97 -13.67 1.58
CA LEU A 175 -5.50 -14.94 1.12
C LEU A 175 -6.82 -14.72 0.39
N THR A 176 -7.15 -15.59 -0.58
CA THR A 176 -8.41 -15.50 -1.34
C THR A 176 -9.16 -16.81 -1.26
N THR A 177 -10.45 -16.75 -0.96
CA THR A 177 -11.39 -17.85 -1.07
C THR A 177 -12.43 -17.57 -2.15
N PHE A 178 -12.97 -18.60 -2.75
CA PHE A 178 -13.91 -18.50 -3.87
C PHE A 178 -15.19 -19.27 -3.57
N ASN A 179 -16.29 -18.81 -4.17
CA ASN A 179 -17.54 -19.54 -4.23
C ASN A 179 -18.24 -19.27 -5.56
N GLU A 180 -19.23 -20.06 -5.90
CA GLU A 180 -20.08 -19.86 -7.06
C GLU A 180 -21.51 -19.57 -6.62
N VAL A 181 -22.17 -18.68 -7.35
CA VAL A 181 -23.51 -18.19 -7.04
C VAL A 181 -24.43 -18.37 -8.24
N ASN A 182 -25.61 -18.93 -7.99
CA ASN A 182 -26.69 -18.98 -8.97
C ASN A 182 -27.39 -17.63 -9.04
N MET A 183 -27.24 -16.94 -10.17
CA MET A 183 -27.81 -15.59 -10.38
C MET A 183 -29.26 -15.61 -10.84
N LYS A 184 -29.85 -16.76 -11.13
CA LYS A 184 -31.22 -16.91 -11.67
C LYS A 184 -32.26 -16.19 -10.80
N PRO A 185 -32.32 -16.34 -9.46
CA PRO A 185 -33.33 -15.71 -8.64
C PRO A 185 -33.31 -14.17 -8.74
N ILE A 186 -32.13 -13.57 -8.65
CA ILE A 186 -32.00 -12.10 -8.77
C ILE A 186 -32.31 -11.64 -10.20
N MET A 187 -31.91 -12.39 -11.22
CA MET A 187 -32.22 -12.03 -12.60
C MET A 187 -33.72 -12.05 -12.86
N GLU A 188 -34.43 -13.06 -12.35
CA GLU A 188 -35.89 -13.16 -12.44
C GLU A 188 -36.59 -12.04 -11.65
N MET A 189 -36.16 -11.78 -10.42
CA MET A 189 -36.66 -10.66 -9.60
C MET A 189 -36.47 -9.33 -10.33
N ARG A 190 -35.27 -9.04 -10.85
CA ARG A 190 -35.04 -7.84 -11.64
C ARG A 190 -35.93 -7.76 -12.86
N LYS A 191 -36.10 -8.85 -13.61
CA LYS A 191 -36.96 -8.87 -14.78
C LYS A 191 -38.42 -8.57 -14.42
N HIS A 192 -38.86 -9.08 -13.28
CA HIS A 192 -40.25 -8.87 -12.82
C HIS A 192 -40.49 -7.42 -12.37
N TYR A 193 -39.63 -6.85 -11.55
CA TYR A 193 -39.85 -5.56 -10.91
C TYR A 193 -39.20 -4.37 -11.63
N GLN A 194 -38.37 -4.57 -12.66
CA GLN A 194 -37.59 -3.52 -13.32
C GLN A 194 -38.44 -2.32 -13.77
N SER A 195 -39.59 -2.56 -14.41
CA SER A 195 -40.46 -1.48 -14.95
C SER A 195 -41.05 -0.63 -13.83
N ASP A 196 -41.54 -1.27 -12.78
CA ASP A 196 -42.19 -0.55 -11.68
C ASP A 196 -41.19 0.16 -10.79
N PHE A 197 -40.02 -0.45 -10.60
CA PHE A 197 -38.91 0.15 -9.88
C PHE A 197 -38.41 1.42 -10.62
N GLU A 198 -38.21 1.34 -11.93
CA GLU A 198 -37.76 2.48 -12.75
C GLU A 198 -38.75 3.62 -12.75
N LYS A 199 -40.08 3.33 -12.83
CA LYS A 199 -41.15 4.32 -12.73
C LYS A 199 -41.18 5.00 -11.35
N ALA A 200 -41.02 4.21 -10.28
CA ALA A 200 -41.10 4.72 -8.91
C ALA A 200 -39.85 5.52 -8.48
N HIS A 201 -38.67 5.12 -8.92
CA HIS A 201 -37.42 5.66 -8.41
C HIS A 201 -36.56 6.39 -9.46
N GLY A 202 -36.90 6.34 -10.73
CA GLY A 202 -36.16 7.00 -11.82
C GLY A 202 -34.79 6.35 -12.12
N VAL A 203 -34.47 5.20 -11.52
CA VAL A 203 -33.22 4.47 -11.72
C VAL A 203 -33.53 3.01 -12.00
N ARG A 204 -32.61 2.36 -12.75
CA ARG A 204 -32.74 0.94 -13.04
C ARG A 204 -32.26 0.09 -11.88
N LEU A 205 -32.95 -0.99 -11.60
CA LEU A 205 -32.53 -1.98 -10.60
C LEU A 205 -31.32 -2.75 -11.13
N GLY A 206 -30.12 -2.48 -10.58
CA GLY A 206 -28.86 -3.14 -10.93
C GLY A 206 -28.59 -4.36 -10.07
N PHE A 207 -27.47 -5.04 -10.35
CA PHE A 207 -27.00 -6.13 -9.48
C PHE A 207 -26.23 -5.62 -8.26
N MET A 208 -25.63 -4.41 -8.37
CA MET A 208 -24.75 -3.90 -7.34
C MET A 208 -25.47 -3.64 -6.02
N SER A 209 -26.70 -3.13 -6.06
CA SER A 209 -27.49 -2.90 -4.85
C SER A 209 -27.77 -4.19 -4.08
N PHE A 210 -28.04 -5.31 -4.76
CA PHE A 210 -28.20 -6.61 -4.10
C PHE A 210 -26.90 -7.08 -3.44
N PHE A 211 -25.76 -6.99 -4.15
CA PHE A 211 -24.48 -7.37 -3.58
C PHE A 211 -24.07 -6.47 -2.41
N VAL A 212 -24.31 -5.15 -2.49
CA VAL A 212 -24.07 -4.24 -1.37
C VAL A 212 -24.88 -4.63 -0.15
N ARG A 213 -26.19 -4.87 -0.32
CA ARG A 213 -27.06 -5.31 0.79
C ARG A 213 -26.64 -6.67 1.36
N ALA A 214 -26.36 -7.65 0.49
CA ALA A 214 -25.86 -8.96 0.92
C ALA A 214 -24.55 -8.87 1.71
N CYS A 215 -23.61 -8.02 1.26
CA CYS A 215 -22.36 -7.77 1.97
C CYS A 215 -22.62 -7.10 3.33
N VAL A 216 -23.45 -6.08 3.40
CA VAL A 216 -23.80 -5.40 4.67
C VAL A 216 -24.38 -6.39 5.68
N GLU A 217 -25.34 -7.23 5.28
CA GLU A 217 -25.91 -8.23 6.17
C GLU A 217 -24.92 -9.32 6.59
N ALA A 218 -24.00 -9.68 5.68
CA ALA A 218 -22.92 -10.60 5.99
C ALA A 218 -21.90 -9.97 6.97
N LEU A 219 -21.51 -8.71 6.77
CA LEU A 219 -20.59 -7.96 7.66
C LEU A 219 -21.17 -7.79 9.07
N LYS A 220 -22.49 -7.60 9.20
CA LYS A 220 -23.16 -7.59 10.52
C LYS A 220 -23.02 -8.90 11.27
N ARG A 221 -23.01 -10.04 10.56
CA ARG A 221 -22.85 -11.38 11.15
C ARG A 221 -21.38 -11.70 11.48
N TYR A 222 -20.45 -11.12 10.72
CA TYR A 222 -19.00 -11.34 10.85
C TYR A 222 -18.27 -10.01 11.03
N PRO A 223 -18.35 -9.34 12.20
CA PRO A 223 -17.82 -8.00 12.42
C PRO A 223 -16.31 -7.87 12.16
N VAL A 224 -15.53 -8.93 12.33
CA VAL A 224 -14.09 -8.95 12.06
C VAL A 224 -13.77 -8.62 10.59
N MET A 225 -14.69 -8.91 9.66
CA MET A 225 -14.55 -8.59 8.24
C MET A 225 -14.80 -7.09 7.94
N ASN A 226 -15.35 -6.34 8.92
CA ASN A 226 -15.57 -4.89 8.88
C ASN A 226 -14.65 -4.18 9.88
N ALA A 227 -13.45 -4.70 10.09
CA ALA A 227 -12.45 -4.15 10.99
C ALA A 227 -11.18 -3.75 10.23
N SER A 228 -10.33 -2.99 10.86
CA SER A 228 -8.99 -2.63 10.37
C SER A 228 -7.93 -2.90 11.43
N ILE A 229 -6.67 -2.97 11.00
CA ILE A 229 -5.51 -3.10 11.89
C ILE A 229 -4.87 -1.72 12.02
N ASP A 230 -4.65 -1.27 13.26
CA ASP A 230 -3.91 -0.03 13.57
C ASP A 230 -2.83 -0.35 14.61
N GLY A 231 -1.58 -0.46 14.16
CA GLY A 231 -0.48 -0.97 14.98
C GLY A 231 -0.76 -2.40 15.44
N ASP A 232 -0.84 -2.59 16.76
CA ASP A 232 -1.16 -3.87 17.41
C ASP A 232 -2.66 -4.01 17.76
N ASP A 233 -3.47 -3.00 17.43
CA ASP A 233 -4.89 -2.95 17.77
C ASP A 233 -5.79 -3.36 16.59
N VAL A 234 -6.91 -4.01 16.92
CA VAL A 234 -8.02 -4.27 15.99
C VAL A 234 -9.10 -3.23 16.19
N VAL A 235 -9.38 -2.44 15.15
CA VAL A 235 -10.40 -1.40 15.17
C VAL A 235 -11.68 -1.91 14.50
N TYR A 236 -12.72 -2.19 15.29
CA TYR A 236 -14.05 -2.57 14.79
C TYR A 236 -14.86 -1.34 14.43
N HIS A 237 -15.36 -1.31 13.19
CA HIS A 237 -16.20 -0.20 12.72
C HIS A 237 -17.68 -0.48 12.98
N GLY A 238 -18.37 0.47 13.63
CA GLY A 238 -19.81 0.39 13.91
C GLY A 238 -20.68 0.91 12.75
N PHE A 239 -20.11 1.19 11.58
CA PHE A 239 -20.75 1.68 10.37
C PHE A 239 -20.27 0.86 9.15
N TYR A 240 -21.04 0.92 8.07
CA TYR A 240 -20.80 0.11 6.88
C TYR A 240 -20.62 1.01 5.65
N ASP A 241 -19.38 1.42 5.43
CA ASP A 241 -18.96 2.29 4.34
C ASP A 241 -18.35 1.45 3.22
N ILE A 242 -19.15 1.18 2.19
CA ILE A 242 -18.79 0.23 1.15
C ILE A 242 -18.13 0.93 -0.04
N GLY A 243 -16.87 0.63 -0.30
CA GLY A 243 -16.17 1.03 -1.52
C GLY A 243 -16.70 0.27 -2.73
N VAL A 244 -17.03 0.97 -3.80
CA VAL A 244 -17.45 0.37 -5.07
C VAL A 244 -16.44 0.71 -6.15
N ALA A 245 -15.76 -0.30 -6.69
CA ALA A 245 -14.77 -0.07 -7.73
C ALA A 245 -15.41 0.38 -9.05
N VAL A 246 -15.03 1.55 -9.53
CA VAL A 246 -15.53 2.16 -10.78
C VAL A 246 -14.37 2.45 -11.71
N SER A 247 -14.48 2.00 -12.96
CA SER A 247 -13.47 2.29 -13.99
C SER A 247 -13.67 3.66 -14.61
N SER A 248 -12.57 4.41 -14.77
CA SER A 248 -12.52 5.66 -15.49
C SER A 248 -11.39 5.65 -16.53
N GLU A 249 -11.39 6.60 -17.45
CA GLU A 249 -10.30 6.80 -18.43
C GLU A 249 -8.93 7.04 -17.75
N ARG A 250 -8.94 7.56 -16.52
CA ARG A 250 -7.75 7.84 -15.73
C ARG A 250 -7.26 6.66 -14.90
N GLY A 251 -8.05 5.56 -14.85
CA GLY A 251 -7.80 4.35 -14.06
C GLY A 251 -8.97 3.95 -13.17
N LEU A 252 -8.74 2.93 -12.33
CA LEU A 252 -9.71 2.44 -11.37
C LEU A 252 -9.75 3.39 -10.16
N VAL A 253 -10.96 3.79 -9.76
CA VAL A 253 -11.23 4.56 -8.54
C VAL A 253 -12.25 3.81 -7.69
N VAL A 254 -12.22 4.03 -6.38
CA VAL A 254 -13.10 3.33 -5.42
C VAL A 254 -13.83 4.36 -4.57
N PRO A 255 -14.91 4.98 -5.08
CA PRO A 255 -15.77 5.83 -4.26
C PRO A 255 -16.50 5.02 -3.19
N ILE A 256 -16.85 5.68 -2.09
CA ILE A 256 -17.39 5.08 -0.89
C ILE A 256 -18.88 5.39 -0.74
N LEU A 257 -19.69 4.35 -0.70
CA LEU A 257 -21.09 4.41 -0.27
C LEU A 257 -21.13 4.48 1.26
N ARG A 258 -21.38 5.67 1.80
CA ARG A 258 -21.46 5.87 3.26
C ARG A 258 -22.76 5.28 3.79
N ASP A 259 -22.70 4.72 5.01
CA ASP A 259 -23.85 4.20 5.73
C ASP A 259 -24.72 3.29 4.83
N ALA A 260 -24.10 2.32 4.16
CA ALA A 260 -24.77 1.47 3.17
C ALA A 260 -25.88 0.60 3.79
N ASP A 261 -25.84 0.36 5.10
CA ASP A 261 -26.87 -0.34 5.88
C ASP A 261 -28.17 0.46 6.01
N GLN A 262 -28.11 1.80 5.94
CA GLN A 262 -29.25 2.70 6.02
C GLN A 262 -29.91 2.94 4.66
N LYS A 263 -29.28 2.52 3.56
CA LYS A 263 -29.73 2.83 2.19
C LYS A 263 -30.60 1.73 1.58
N GLY A 264 -31.66 2.16 0.88
CA GLY A 264 -32.45 1.27 0.04
C GLY A 264 -31.76 0.95 -1.30
N LEU A 265 -32.28 -0.07 -2.02
CA LEU A 265 -31.73 -0.48 -3.31
C LEU A 265 -31.66 0.66 -4.32
N ALA A 266 -32.71 1.53 -4.34
CA ALA A 266 -32.79 2.66 -5.28
C ALA A 266 -31.72 3.73 -4.99
N GLU A 267 -31.49 4.03 -3.73
CA GLU A 267 -30.47 5.00 -3.31
C GLU A 267 -29.06 4.51 -3.64
N ILE A 268 -28.79 3.22 -3.39
CA ILE A 268 -27.52 2.58 -3.73
C ILE A 268 -27.25 2.68 -5.24
N GLU A 269 -28.22 2.29 -6.08
CA GLU A 269 -28.06 2.35 -7.55
C GLU A 269 -27.90 3.78 -8.05
N SER A 270 -28.68 4.73 -7.51
CA SER A 270 -28.57 6.15 -7.86
C SER A 270 -27.18 6.71 -7.55
N GLN A 271 -26.67 6.40 -6.35
CA GLN A 271 -25.37 6.88 -5.91
C GLN A 271 -24.22 6.25 -6.71
N ILE A 272 -24.32 4.97 -7.08
CA ILE A 272 -23.34 4.30 -7.95
C ILE A 272 -23.32 4.93 -9.35
N ILE A 273 -24.49 5.26 -9.91
CA ILE A 273 -24.60 5.96 -11.19
C ILE A 273 -23.94 7.35 -11.10
N GLU A 274 -24.17 8.08 -10.00
CA GLU A 274 -23.55 9.38 -9.76
C GLU A 274 -22.03 9.26 -9.68
N PHE A 275 -21.51 8.29 -8.93
CA PHE A 275 -20.08 8.00 -8.87
C PHE A 275 -19.49 7.69 -10.25
N GLY A 276 -20.21 6.90 -11.06
CA GLY A 276 -19.79 6.63 -12.43
C GLY A 276 -19.68 7.88 -13.30
N LYS A 277 -20.64 8.82 -13.18
CA LYS A 277 -20.60 10.11 -13.88
C LYS A 277 -19.46 11.00 -13.38
N LYS A 278 -19.27 11.10 -12.06
CA LYS A 278 -18.18 11.87 -11.44
C LYS A 278 -16.82 11.28 -11.79
N ALA A 279 -16.67 9.96 -11.79
CA ALA A 279 -15.43 9.27 -12.15
C ALA A 279 -15.00 9.56 -13.60
N LYS A 280 -15.95 9.45 -14.56
CA LYS A 280 -15.71 9.80 -15.97
C LYS A 280 -15.30 11.27 -16.14
N GLY A 281 -15.98 12.17 -15.40
CA GLY A 281 -15.69 13.61 -15.43
C GLY A 281 -14.44 14.02 -14.63
N GLY A 282 -13.80 13.10 -13.90
CA GLY A 282 -12.66 13.40 -13.01
C GLY A 282 -13.02 14.34 -11.86
N LYS A 283 -14.28 14.29 -11.38
CA LYS A 283 -14.88 15.19 -10.38
C LYS A 283 -15.10 14.53 -9.01
N LEU A 284 -14.60 13.31 -8.81
CA LEU A 284 -14.64 12.67 -7.49
C LEU A 284 -13.72 13.43 -6.52
N SER A 285 -14.25 13.78 -5.36
CA SER A 285 -13.47 14.40 -4.30
C SER A 285 -12.62 13.37 -3.54
N ILE A 286 -11.64 13.83 -2.77
CA ILE A 286 -10.81 12.96 -1.94
C ILE A 286 -11.67 12.32 -0.84
N GLU A 287 -12.60 13.08 -0.25
CA GLU A 287 -13.50 12.61 0.79
C GLU A 287 -14.41 11.48 0.28
N GLU A 288 -14.83 11.53 -0.98
CA GLU A 288 -15.62 10.46 -1.61
C GLU A 288 -14.83 9.17 -1.85
N MET A 289 -13.50 9.21 -1.78
CA MET A 289 -12.59 8.08 -2.07
C MET A 289 -11.84 7.55 -0.83
N THR A 290 -12.11 8.08 0.36
CA THR A 290 -11.39 7.72 1.59
C THR A 290 -12.34 7.21 2.68
N GLY A 291 -11.83 6.40 3.61
CA GLY A 291 -12.54 6.00 4.82
C GLY A 291 -13.56 4.86 4.65
N GLY A 292 -13.52 4.09 3.57
CA GLY A 292 -14.36 2.89 3.43
C GLY A 292 -13.89 1.75 4.35
N THR A 293 -14.82 0.87 4.74
CA THR A 293 -14.54 -0.27 5.63
C THR A 293 -14.45 -1.61 4.90
N PHE A 294 -15.08 -1.70 3.73
CA PHE A 294 -15.09 -2.88 2.87
C PHE A 294 -15.18 -2.46 1.40
N THR A 295 -14.70 -3.27 0.48
CA THR A 295 -14.75 -2.94 -0.97
C THR A 295 -15.44 -4.04 -1.78
N ILE A 296 -16.21 -3.64 -2.79
CA ILE A 296 -16.77 -4.51 -3.82
C ILE A 296 -16.20 -4.11 -5.17
N SER A 297 -15.58 -5.07 -5.86
CA SER A 297 -15.03 -4.89 -7.21
C SER A 297 -15.75 -5.79 -8.21
N ASN A 298 -16.11 -5.26 -9.38
CA ASN A 298 -16.78 -6.01 -10.43
C ASN A 298 -15.92 -6.11 -11.70
N GLY A 299 -15.18 -7.21 -11.82
CA GLY A 299 -14.42 -7.57 -13.03
C GLY A 299 -15.26 -8.21 -14.13
N GLY A 300 -16.49 -8.62 -13.81
CA GLY A 300 -17.39 -9.31 -14.73
C GLY A 300 -17.81 -8.47 -15.94
N VAL A 301 -17.89 -7.14 -15.77
CA VAL A 301 -18.19 -6.18 -16.86
C VAL A 301 -17.12 -6.19 -17.95
N PHE A 302 -15.91 -6.67 -17.65
CA PHE A 302 -14.78 -6.83 -18.58
C PHE A 302 -14.60 -8.29 -19.03
N GLY A 303 -15.48 -9.19 -18.59
CA GLY A 303 -15.44 -10.61 -18.93
C GLY A 303 -14.52 -11.46 -18.05
N SER A 304 -14.04 -10.95 -16.90
CA SER A 304 -13.23 -11.75 -15.98
C SER A 304 -13.99 -12.98 -15.49
N LEU A 305 -13.38 -14.16 -15.62
CA LEU A 305 -13.92 -15.40 -15.10
C LEU A 305 -13.73 -15.49 -13.59
N MET A 306 -12.53 -15.20 -13.13
CA MET A 306 -12.10 -15.30 -11.74
C MET A 306 -10.83 -14.46 -11.55
N SER A 307 -10.70 -13.79 -10.41
CA SER A 307 -9.51 -13.03 -10.03
C SER A 307 -9.36 -12.99 -8.52
N THR A 308 -8.14 -12.70 -8.05
CA THR A 308 -7.80 -12.47 -6.65
C THR A 308 -7.64 -10.96 -6.44
N PRO A 309 -8.68 -10.23 -6.00
CA PRO A 309 -8.58 -8.79 -5.83
C PRO A 309 -7.58 -8.42 -4.73
N ILE A 310 -6.84 -7.33 -4.95
CA ILE A 310 -5.92 -6.77 -3.96
C ILE A 310 -6.73 -5.93 -2.97
N LEU A 311 -6.38 -5.99 -1.69
CA LEU A 311 -7.01 -5.20 -0.63
C LEU A 311 -6.82 -3.69 -0.86
N ASN A 312 -7.73 -2.90 -0.32
CA ASN A 312 -7.66 -1.44 -0.30
C ASN A 312 -7.39 -0.94 1.13
N PRO A 313 -6.12 -0.86 1.58
CA PRO A 313 -5.81 -0.50 2.97
C PRO A 313 -6.47 0.81 3.40
N PRO A 314 -6.91 0.96 4.66
CA PRO A 314 -6.72 0.04 5.80
C PRO A 314 -7.76 -1.09 5.89
N GLN A 315 -8.60 -1.30 4.88
CA GLN A 315 -9.60 -2.36 4.83
C GLN A 315 -8.94 -3.75 4.83
N THR A 316 -9.53 -4.69 5.53
CA THR A 316 -9.02 -6.05 5.67
C THR A 316 -9.70 -7.07 4.76
N ALA A 317 -10.74 -6.66 4.02
CA ALA A 317 -11.44 -7.55 3.09
C ALA A 317 -11.99 -6.83 1.85
N ILE A 318 -12.12 -7.59 0.75
CA ILE A 318 -12.67 -7.14 -0.53
C ILE A 318 -13.42 -8.28 -1.22
N LEU A 319 -14.63 -8.00 -1.73
CA LEU A 319 -15.39 -8.92 -2.58
C LEU A 319 -15.11 -8.64 -4.05
N GLY A 320 -14.75 -9.67 -4.80
CA GLY A 320 -14.65 -9.67 -6.27
C GLY A 320 -15.85 -10.34 -6.92
N MET A 321 -16.52 -9.63 -7.82
CA MET A 321 -17.57 -10.17 -8.67
C MET A 321 -17.04 -10.42 -10.07
N HIS A 322 -17.57 -11.44 -10.75
CA HIS A 322 -17.09 -11.86 -12.05
C HIS A 322 -18.22 -12.00 -13.07
N LYS A 323 -17.90 -12.48 -14.27
CA LYS A 323 -18.92 -12.61 -15.33
C LYS A 323 -19.98 -13.65 -14.97
N ILE A 324 -21.23 -13.36 -15.35
CA ILE A 324 -22.31 -14.33 -15.37
C ILE A 324 -22.19 -15.15 -16.66
N GLN A 325 -22.24 -16.47 -16.54
CA GLN A 325 -22.24 -17.37 -17.69
C GLN A 325 -23.16 -18.57 -17.45
N GLU A 326 -23.83 -19.02 -18.48
CA GLU A 326 -24.62 -20.24 -18.42
C GLU A 326 -23.72 -21.45 -18.26
N ARG A 327 -24.01 -22.31 -17.27
CA ARG A 327 -23.24 -23.51 -16.96
C ARG A 327 -24.17 -24.65 -16.61
N PRO A 328 -23.83 -25.91 -17.03
CA PRO A 328 -24.54 -27.09 -16.57
C PRO A 328 -24.23 -27.35 -15.10
N MET A 329 -25.26 -27.36 -14.27
CA MET A 329 -25.16 -27.59 -12.83
C MET A 329 -26.03 -28.80 -12.44
N ALA A 330 -25.57 -29.57 -11.45
CA ALA A 330 -26.36 -30.63 -10.86
C ALA A 330 -27.31 -30.04 -9.81
N VAL A 331 -28.62 -30.10 -10.06
CA VAL A 331 -29.66 -29.63 -9.14
C VAL A 331 -30.65 -30.80 -8.92
N ASP A 332 -30.80 -31.24 -7.70
CA ASP A 332 -31.70 -32.34 -7.31
C ASP A 332 -31.55 -33.60 -8.17
N GLY A 333 -30.29 -33.93 -8.51
CA GLY A 333 -29.94 -35.10 -9.32
C GLY A 333 -30.19 -34.95 -10.82
N LYS A 334 -30.54 -33.74 -11.30
CA LYS A 334 -30.72 -33.42 -12.72
C LYS A 334 -29.68 -32.38 -13.16
N VAL A 335 -29.37 -32.36 -14.45
CA VAL A 335 -28.52 -31.31 -15.02
C VAL A 335 -29.41 -30.17 -15.48
N GLU A 336 -29.21 -29.01 -14.93
CA GLU A 336 -29.86 -27.76 -15.30
C GLU A 336 -28.84 -26.74 -15.83
N ILE A 337 -29.23 -25.93 -16.82
CA ILE A 337 -28.42 -24.82 -17.28
C ILE A 337 -28.78 -23.59 -16.42
N LEU A 338 -27.82 -23.09 -15.66
CA LEU A 338 -27.99 -21.98 -14.73
C LEU A 338 -27.01 -20.84 -15.03
N PRO A 339 -27.44 -19.57 -14.87
CA PRO A 339 -26.55 -18.41 -14.94
C PRO A 339 -25.72 -18.34 -13.67
N MET A 340 -24.48 -18.80 -13.74
CA MET A 340 -23.55 -18.89 -12.62
C MET A 340 -22.56 -17.73 -12.65
N MET A 341 -22.20 -17.23 -11.45
CA MET A 341 -21.15 -16.25 -11.24
C MET A 341 -20.14 -16.78 -10.20
N TYR A 342 -18.85 -16.64 -10.47
CA TYR A 342 -17.84 -16.79 -9.42
C TYR A 342 -17.75 -15.49 -8.60
N ILE A 343 -17.68 -15.64 -7.30
CA ILE A 343 -17.35 -14.57 -6.35
C ILE A 343 -16.06 -14.94 -5.62
N ALA A 344 -15.23 -13.94 -5.37
CA ALA A 344 -13.96 -14.08 -4.66
C ALA A 344 -13.97 -13.17 -3.43
N MET A 345 -13.42 -13.65 -2.33
CA MET A 345 -13.16 -12.87 -1.12
C MET A 345 -11.67 -12.90 -0.83
N SER A 346 -11.00 -11.76 -1.03
CA SER A 346 -9.63 -11.59 -0.52
C SER A 346 -9.68 -10.92 0.84
N TYR A 347 -8.82 -11.36 1.74
CA TYR A 347 -8.79 -10.89 3.11
C TYR A 347 -7.39 -10.94 3.70
N ASP A 348 -7.16 -10.14 4.75
CA ASP A 348 -5.91 -10.13 5.49
C ASP A 348 -5.92 -11.23 6.55
N HIS A 349 -5.13 -12.29 6.31
CA HIS A 349 -5.09 -13.46 7.20
C HIS A 349 -4.37 -13.19 8.53
N ARG A 350 -3.81 -12.00 8.72
CA ARG A 350 -3.31 -11.58 10.05
C ARG A 350 -4.45 -11.35 11.04
N LEU A 351 -5.64 -10.99 10.54
CA LEU A 351 -6.83 -10.68 11.34
C LEU A 351 -7.96 -11.67 11.12
N ILE A 352 -8.18 -12.10 9.88
CA ILE A 352 -9.35 -12.88 9.47
C ILE A 352 -8.95 -14.32 9.20
N ASP A 353 -9.59 -15.26 9.87
CA ASP A 353 -9.39 -16.68 9.63
C ASP A 353 -10.20 -17.21 8.44
N GLY A 354 -9.71 -18.31 7.85
CA GLY A 354 -10.37 -18.93 6.68
C GLY A 354 -11.82 -19.34 6.94
N LYS A 355 -12.16 -19.70 8.16
CA LYS A 355 -13.53 -20.05 8.54
C LYS A 355 -14.48 -18.87 8.37
N GLU A 356 -14.14 -17.71 8.91
CA GLU A 356 -14.98 -16.50 8.85
C GLU A 356 -15.11 -15.99 7.44
N ALA A 357 -14.00 -15.97 6.68
CA ALA A 357 -14.00 -15.54 5.27
C ALA A 357 -14.92 -16.44 4.41
N VAL A 358 -14.81 -17.76 4.57
CA VAL A 358 -15.67 -18.72 3.85
C VAL A 358 -17.13 -18.57 4.27
N GLN A 359 -17.41 -18.44 5.57
CA GLN A 359 -18.78 -18.31 6.08
C GLN A 359 -19.42 -16.99 5.63
N LEU A 360 -18.67 -15.88 5.60
CA LEU A 360 -19.17 -14.61 5.03
C LEU A 360 -19.52 -14.80 3.56
N LEU A 361 -18.64 -15.41 2.78
CA LEU A 361 -18.87 -15.61 1.35
C LEU A 361 -20.08 -16.52 1.09
N VAL A 362 -20.27 -17.56 1.91
CA VAL A 362 -21.48 -18.43 1.89
C VAL A 362 -22.72 -17.61 2.26
N THR A 363 -22.64 -16.72 3.24
CA THR A 363 -23.75 -15.85 3.62
C THR A 363 -24.13 -14.88 2.47
N VAL A 364 -23.15 -14.26 1.83
CA VAL A 364 -23.41 -13.43 0.63
C VAL A 364 -24.09 -14.26 -0.46
N LYS A 365 -23.60 -15.48 -0.74
CA LYS A 365 -24.22 -16.41 -1.69
C LYS A 365 -25.69 -16.66 -1.32
N GLN A 366 -26.00 -16.99 -0.08
CA GLN A 366 -27.36 -17.26 0.38
C GLN A 366 -28.32 -16.08 0.11
N PHE A 367 -27.91 -14.86 0.45
CA PHE A 367 -28.72 -13.65 0.18
C PHE A 367 -28.92 -13.37 -1.32
N ILE A 368 -28.00 -13.80 -2.16
CA ILE A 368 -28.12 -13.65 -3.61
C ILE A 368 -29.02 -14.73 -4.21
N GLU A 369 -28.94 -15.95 -3.72
CA GLU A 369 -29.73 -17.10 -4.20
C GLU A 369 -31.15 -17.15 -3.62
N ASP A 370 -31.35 -16.56 -2.43
CA ASP A 370 -32.66 -16.40 -1.78
C ASP A 370 -32.80 -14.95 -1.26
N PRO A 371 -33.15 -14.01 -2.16
CA PRO A 371 -33.21 -12.58 -1.83
C PRO A 371 -34.53 -12.15 -1.17
N ALA A 372 -35.32 -13.05 -0.55
CA ALA A 372 -36.62 -12.78 0.09
C ALA A 372 -36.49 -11.98 1.41
#